data_b90c3bd33bf51b88733fbb2a27ce6494
#
_entry.id   b90c3bd33bf51b88733fbb2a27ce6494
#
_cell.length_a   1.000
_cell.length_b   1.000
_cell.length_c   1.000
_cell.angle_alpha   90.00
_cell.angle_beta   90.00
_cell.angle_gamma   90.00
#
_symmetry.space_group_name_H-M   'P 1'
#
loop_
_entity.id
_entity.type
_entity.pdbx_description
1 polymer ?
#
loop_
_entity_poly.entity_id
_entity_poly.type
_entity_poly.pdbx_seq_one_letter_code
_entity_poly.pdbx_strand_id
1 'polypeptide(L)'
;MSGTFSLGLASLQRDAAAGRKLPPVEKWNPAHCGDIDIRIARDGTWYHEGTPVGRKELVRLFSTILRKDPDGFVLVTPAEKMRIVVEDAPFLAVLMDVAGEGREQVLTFTTNVGDETVAGPDNPIRVEIDPVTQEPAPYVHVRKGLEARIARPVFYQLVDLAELDADGFLGVWSGGVFFRLGRPA
;
A
#
# COMPACT_ATOMS: atom_id res chain seq x y z
N MET A 1 8.15 -26.79 10.27
CA MET A 1 8.46 -26.11 11.57
C MET A 1 7.73 -24.79 11.59
N SER A 2 6.73 -24.69 12.41
CA SER A 2 5.94 -23.46 12.58
C SER A 2 6.85 -22.43 13.24
N GLY A 3 7.37 -21.51 12.45
CA GLY A 3 8.10 -20.37 12.96
C GLY A 3 7.14 -19.48 13.75
N THR A 4 7.16 -19.62 15.06
CA THR A 4 6.38 -18.77 15.93
C THR A 4 6.97 -17.37 15.89
N PHE A 5 6.31 -16.44 15.27
CA PHE A 5 6.57 -14.99 15.32
C PHE A 5 6.33 -14.52 16.77
N SER A 6 7.20 -14.85 17.73
CA SER A 6 6.81 -14.77 19.14
C SER A 6 7.49 -13.69 19.98
N LEU A 7 8.59 -13.12 19.56
CA LEU A 7 9.39 -12.30 20.50
C LEU A 7 9.33 -10.77 20.31
N GLY A 8 8.80 -10.28 19.21
CA GLY A 8 8.66 -8.83 18.96
C GLY A 8 7.22 -8.32 18.96
N LEU A 9 6.26 -9.22 18.76
CA LEU A 9 4.86 -8.87 18.55
C LEU A 9 4.18 -8.26 19.78
N ALA A 10 4.48 -8.72 20.99
CA ALA A 10 3.84 -8.22 22.21
C ALA A 10 4.25 -6.77 22.55
N SER A 11 5.46 -6.36 22.23
CA SER A 11 5.89 -4.96 22.39
C SER A 11 5.29 -4.09 21.29
N LEU A 12 5.24 -4.60 20.05
CA LEU A 12 4.64 -3.90 18.92
C LEU A 12 3.11 -3.73 19.08
N GLN A 13 2.43 -4.72 19.66
CA GLN A 13 1.01 -4.61 19.99
C GLN A 13 0.73 -3.50 21.00
N ARG A 14 1.57 -3.36 22.02
CA ARG A 14 1.45 -2.28 23.00
C ARG A 14 1.68 -0.90 22.40
N ASP A 15 2.64 -0.80 21.50
CA ASP A 15 2.98 0.46 20.82
C ASP A 15 1.90 0.84 19.79
N ALA A 16 1.35 -0.11 19.06
CA ALA A 16 0.25 0.10 18.14
C ALA A 16 -1.06 0.51 18.86
N ALA A 17 -1.36 -0.13 20.01
CA ALA A 17 -2.52 0.20 20.83
C ALA A 17 -2.41 1.60 21.48
N ALA A 18 -1.20 2.11 21.65
CA ALA A 18 -0.95 3.44 22.22
C ALA A 18 -0.97 4.59 21.20
N GLY A 19 -1.33 4.32 19.92
CA GLY A 19 -1.36 5.33 18.84
C GLY A 19 0.01 5.92 18.50
N ARG A 20 1.08 5.18 18.78
CA ARG A 20 2.45 5.64 18.53
C ARG A 20 2.80 5.58 17.05
N LYS A 21 3.81 6.36 16.66
CA LYS A 21 4.39 6.38 15.31
C LYS A 21 4.75 4.97 14.85
N LEU A 22 4.66 4.75 13.53
CA LEU A 22 5.11 3.52 12.90
C LEU A 22 6.53 3.14 13.35
N PRO A 23 6.81 1.85 13.56
CA PRO A 23 8.13 1.41 13.96
C PRO A 23 9.19 1.74 12.88
N PRO A 24 10.44 2.03 13.30
CA PRO A 24 11.52 2.40 12.37
C PRO A 24 12.10 1.17 11.67
N VAL A 25 11.30 0.50 10.86
CA VAL A 25 11.65 -0.77 10.20
C VAL A 25 12.89 -0.66 9.32
N GLU A 26 13.17 0.53 8.78
CA GLU A 26 14.36 0.80 7.96
C GLU A 26 15.67 0.69 8.73
N LYS A 27 15.62 0.80 10.06
CA LYS A 27 16.81 0.71 10.95
C LYS A 27 17.09 -0.70 11.43
N TRP A 28 16.21 -1.66 11.15
CA TRP A 28 16.34 -3.01 11.65
C TRP A 28 17.03 -3.93 10.66
N ASN A 29 18.17 -4.46 11.05
CA ASN A 29 18.96 -5.42 10.26
C ASN A 29 19.28 -6.65 11.11
N PRO A 30 18.25 -7.47 11.43
CA PRO A 30 18.46 -8.67 12.22
C PRO A 30 19.30 -9.70 11.48
N ALA A 31 20.11 -10.46 12.23
CA ALA A 31 20.95 -11.54 11.68
C ALA A 31 20.08 -12.75 11.26
N HIS A 32 18.98 -13.00 11.96
CA HIS A 32 18.07 -14.08 11.61
C HIS A 32 17.15 -13.68 10.45
N CYS A 33 17.28 -14.39 9.35
CA CYS A 33 16.45 -14.22 8.14
C CYS A 33 15.85 -15.57 7.77
N GLY A 34 14.59 -15.56 7.32
CA GLY A 34 13.89 -16.76 6.91
C GLY A 34 12.68 -16.44 6.03
N ASP A 35 11.88 -17.47 5.81
CA ASP A 35 10.62 -17.37 5.06
C ASP A 35 9.46 -17.72 6.00
N ILE A 36 8.32 -17.06 5.81
CA ILE A 36 7.07 -17.40 6.48
C ILE A 36 5.96 -17.50 5.43
N ASP A 37 5.09 -18.48 5.58
CA ASP A 37 3.97 -18.66 4.67
C ASP A 37 2.85 -17.64 4.95
N ILE A 38 3.16 -16.39 4.61
CA ILE A 38 2.21 -15.28 4.56
C ILE A 38 2.17 -14.77 3.13
N ARG A 39 0.95 -14.58 2.62
CA ARG A 39 0.69 -14.06 1.29
C ARG A 39 -0.34 -12.95 1.35
N ILE A 40 -0.04 -11.82 0.72
CA ILE A 40 -0.99 -10.74 0.49
C ILE A 40 -1.52 -10.93 -0.94
N ALA A 41 -2.79 -11.26 -1.05
CA ALA A 41 -3.44 -11.44 -2.34
C ALA A 41 -3.72 -10.11 -3.03
N ARG A 42 -4.01 -10.17 -4.32
CA ARG A 42 -4.31 -9.00 -5.16
C ARG A 42 -5.50 -8.17 -4.65
N ASP A 43 -6.47 -8.81 -3.99
CA ASP A 43 -7.64 -8.15 -3.39
C ASP A 43 -7.38 -7.56 -1.99
N GLY A 44 -6.15 -7.63 -1.51
CA GLY A 44 -5.73 -7.13 -0.21
C GLY A 44 -5.90 -8.11 0.95
N THR A 45 -6.42 -9.31 0.71
CA THR A 45 -6.57 -10.34 1.74
C THR A 45 -5.22 -10.93 2.14
N TRP A 46 -4.96 -11.01 3.43
CA TRP A 46 -3.80 -11.66 4.00
C TRP A 46 -4.10 -13.12 4.31
N TYR A 47 -3.21 -14.01 3.90
CA TYR A 47 -3.29 -15.46 4.17
C TYR A 47 -2.08 -15.89 5.00
N HIS A 48 -2.32 -16.79 5.94
CA HIS A 48 -1.28 -17.50 6.68
C HIS A 48 -1.53 -19.01 6.54
N GLU A 49 -0.54 -19.73 6.02
CA GLU A 49 -0.65 -21.17 5.73
C GLU A 49 -1.93 -21.52 4.95
N GLY A 50 -2.25 -20.71 3.93
CA GLY A 50 -3.42 -20.88 3.07
C GLY A 50 -4.76 -20.47 3.68
N THR A 51 -4.77 -20.02 4.92
CA THR A 51 -6.00 -19.59 5.61
C THR A 51 -6.06 -18.06 5.71
N PRO A 52 -7.21 -17.42 5.38
CA PRO A 52 -7.35 -15.98 5.54
C PRO A 52 -7.17 -15.55 7.00
N VAL A 53 -6.41 -14.47 7.20
CA VAL A 53 -6.23 -13.87 8.52
C VAL A 53 -7.44 -13.00 8.81
N GLY A 54 -8.39 -13.52 9.62
CA GLY A 54 -9.67 -12.86 9.90
C GLY A 54 -9.59 -11.72 10.92
N ARG A 55 -8.50 -11.60 11.67
CA ARG A 55 -8.32 -10.56 12.70
C ARG A 55 -7.74 -9.30 12.06
N LYS A 56 -8.55 -8.26 11.91
CA LYS A 56 -8.13 -6.98 11.33
C LYS A 56 -6.98 -6.32 12.10
N GLU A 57 -6.99 -6.43 13.42
CA GLU A 57 -5.95 -5.90 14.29
C GLU A 57 -4.60 -6.57 14.04
N LEU A 58 -4.60 -7.87 13.75
CA LEU A 58 -3.39 -8.62 13.43
C LEU A 58 -2.84 -8.23 12.06
N VAL A 59 -3.70 -8.10 11.07
CA VAL A 59 -3.32 -7.61 9.72
C VAL A 59 -2.75 -6.19 9.82
N ARG A 60 -3.38 -5.32 10.59
CA ARG A 60 -2.90 -3.96 10.82
C ARG A 60 -1.53 -3.95 11.50
N LEU A 61 -1.34 -4.81 12.51
CA LEU A 61 -0.05 -4.95 13.18
C LEU A 61 1.05 -5.40 12.21
N PHE A 62 0.81 -6.44 11.44
CA PHE A 62 1.75 -6.92 10.42
C PHE A 62 2.07 -5.86 9.37
N SER A 63 1.10 -5.06 8.97
CA SER A 63 1.31 -3.97 8.02
C SER A 63 2.30 -2.91 8.53
N THR A 64 2.38 -2.72 9.85
CA THR A 64 3.32 -1.75 10.46
C THR A 64 4.77 -2.18 10.39
N ILE A 65 5.03 -3.49 10.29
CA ILE A 65 6.38 -4.07 10.19
C ILE A 65 6.72 -4.57 8.79
N LEU A 66 5.87 -4.27 7.83
CA LEU A 66 6.11 -4.57 6.44
C LEU A 66 7.18 -3.63 5.87
N ARG A 67 8.13 -4.21 5.11
CA ARG A 67 9.19 -3.47 4.43
C ARG A 67 9.41 -4.06 3.05
N LYS A 68 9.73 -3.20 2.09
CA LYS A 68 10.18 -3.60 0.76
C LYS A 68 11.70 -3.59 0.72
N ASP A 69 12.29 -4.76 0.57
CA ASP A 69 13.72 -4.95 0.33
C ASP A 69 13.98 -5.12 -1.18
N PRO A 70 15.24 -5.02 -1.66
CA PRO A 70 15.55 -5.18 -3.09
C PRO A 70 15.09 -6.52 -3.70
N ASP A 71 15.04 -7.57 -2.91
CA ASP A 71 14.66 -8.93 -3.30
C ASP A 71 13.22 -9.32 -2.97
N GLY A 72 12.41 -8.38 -2.46
CA GLY A 72 11.00 -8.61 -2.19
C GLY A 72 10.50 -8.00 -0.88
N PHE A 73 9.34 -8.45 -0.45
CA PHE A 73 8.69 -7.95 0.76
C PHE A 73 9.03 -8.82 1.96
N VAL A 74 9.21 -8.17 3.10
CA VAL A 74 9.53 -8.83 4.37
C VAL A 74 8.70 -8.25 5.51
N LEU A 75 8.45 -9.07 6.51
CA LEU A 75 8.04 -8.63 7.83
C LEU A 75 9.30 -8.59 8.71
N VAL A 76 9.62 -7.45 9.29
CA VAL A 76 10.85 -7.24 10.03
C VAL A 76 10.58 -6.80 11.47
N THR A 77 11.33 -7.38 12.38
CA THR A 77 11.44 -6.97 13.80
C THR A 77 12.91 -6.77 14.13
N PRO A 78 13.27 -6.21 15.28
CA PRO A 78 14.66 -6.16 15.69
C PRO A 78 15.34 -7.54 15.77
N ALA A 79 14.57 -8.60 15.98
CA ALA A 79 15.08 -9.96 16.19
C ALA A 79 15.16 -10.80 14.91
N GLU A 80 14.24 -10.57 13.93
CA GLU A 80 14.13 -11.42 12.76
C GLU A 80 13.52 -10.70 11.54
N LYS A 81 13.87 -11.19 10.36
CA LYS A 81 13.35 -10.74 9.08
C LYS A 81 12.80 -11.95 8.32
N MET A 82 11.51 -11.93 8.00
CA MET A 82 10.82 -13.03 7.35
C MET A 82 10.26 -12.59 6.01
N ARG A 83 10.65 -13.30 4.94
CA ARG A 83 10.13 -13.06 3.60
C ARG A 83 8.69 -13.51 3.50
N ILE A 84 7.88 -12.70 2.81
CA ILE A 84 6.48 -13.00 2.48
C ILE A 84 6.25 -12.88 0.97
N VAL A 85 5.08 -13.31 0.52
CA VAL A 85 4.63 -13.15 -0.87
C VAL A 85 3.60 -12.03 -0.97
N VAL A 86 3.80 -11.12 -1.91
CA VAL A 86 2.82 -10.09 -2.26
C VAL A 86 2.51 -10.23 -3.75
N GLU A 87 1.27 -10.54 -4.08
CA GLU A 87 0.87 -10.85 -5.46
C GLU A 87 0.87 -9.63 -6.38
N ASP A 88 0.57 -8.45 -5.85
CA ASP A 88 0.53 -7.20 -6.62
C ASP A 88 1.07 -6.05 -5.76
N ALA A 89 0.22 -5.37 -5.01
CA ALA A 89 0.63 -4.33 -4.07
C ALA A 89 0.34 -4.75 -2.63
N PRO A 90 1.12 -4.28 -1.66
CA PRO A 90 0.92 -4.65 -0.25
C PRO A 90 -0.38 -4.10 0.34
N PHE A 91 -0.91 -3.00 -0.22
CA PHE A 91 -2.13 -2.36 0.24
C PHE A 91 -3.16 -2.21 -0.87
N LEU A 92 -4.41 -1.99 -0.46
CA LEU A 92 -5.52 -1.63 -1.34
C LEU A 92 -6.09 -0.27 -0.89
N ALA A 93 -6.11 0.74 -1.75
CA ALA A 93 -6.76 2.01 -1.48
C ALA A 93 -8.27 1.85 -1.72
N VAL A 94 -9.03 1.88 -0.65
CA VAL A 94 -10.48 1.54 -0.64
C VAL A 94 -11.37 2.77 -0.55
N LEU A 95 -10.84 3.91 -0.11
CA LEU A 95 -11.56 5.19 -0.03
C LEU A 95 -10.69 6.31 -0.59
N MET A 96 -11.33 7.34 -1.09
CA MET A 96 -10.69 8.58 -1.50
C MET A 96 -11.56 9.77 -1.08
N ASP A 97 -10.92 10.73 -0.41
CA ASP A 97 -11.49 12.02 -0.10
C ASP A 97 -10.91 13.10 -1.01
N VAL A 98 -11.73 14.03 -1.41
CA VAL A 98 -11.37 15.13 -2.32
C VAL A 98 -11.57 16.46 -1.59
N ALA A 99 -10.52 17.26 -1.55
CA ALA A 99 -10.57 18.65 -1.05
C ALA A 99 -10.09 19.60 -2.15
N GLY A 100 -10.75 20.73 -2.28
CA GLY A 100 -10.43 21.73 -3.31
C GLY A 100 -10.88 21.29 -4.72
N GLU A 101 -10.52 22.11 -5.71
CA GLU A 101 -10.88 21.91 -7.11
C GLU A 101 -9.72 22.27 -8.04
N GLY A 102 -9.71 21.66 -9.24
CA GLY A 102 -8.71 21.94 -10.26
C GLY A 102 -7.29 21.74 -9.75
N ARG A 103 -6.41 22.72 -9.96
CA ARG A 103 -5.01 22.64 -9.54
C ARG A 103 -4.79 22.68 -8.03
N GLU A 104 -5.76 23.20 -7.28
CA GLU A 104 -5.73 23.26 -5.81
C GLU A 104 -6.29 21.98 -5.18
N GLN A 105 -6.73 21.02 -5.99
CA GLN A 105 -7.29 19.76 -5.53
C GLN A 105 -6.26 18.95 -4.76
N VAL A 106 -6.73 18.32 -3.68
CA VAL A 106 -5.97 17.39 -2.86
C VAL A 106 -6.76 16.10 -2.72
N LEU A 107 -6.14 14.99 -3.08
CA LEU A 107 -6.71 13.65 -3.00
C LEU A 107 -6.06 12.89 -1.84
N THR A 108 -6.87 12.45 -0.90
CA THR A 108 -6.44 11.63 0.23
C THR A 108 -7.00 10.23 0.08
N PHE A 109 -6.12 9.23 0.06
CA PHE A 109 -6.50 7.82 -0.05
C PHE A 109 -6.41 7.15 1.31
N THR A 110 -7.39 6.31 1.61
CA THR A 110 -7.37 5.44 2.80
C THR A 110 -7.22 4.00 2.37
N THR A 111 -6.28 3.29 2.97
CA THR A 111 -6.01 1.89 2.67
C THR A 111 -6.89 0.94 3.47
N ASN A 112 -6.95 -0.32 3.03
CA ASN A 112 -7.65 -1.41 3.71
C ASN A 112 -7.11 -1.73 5.11
N VAL A 113 -5.93 -1.24 5.47
CA VAL A 113 -5.35 -1.36 6.83
C VAL A 113 -5.48 -0.07 7.65
N GLY A 114 -6.12 0.95 7.08
CA GLY A 114 -6.42 2.22 7.75
C GLY A 114 -5.33 3.29 7.64
N ASP A 115 -4.30 3.09 6.83
CA ASP A 115 -3.32 4.14 6.54
C ASP A 115 -3.94 5.17 5.60
N GLU A 116 -3.61 6.43 5.83
CA GLU A 116 -3.96 7.53 4.93
C GLU A 116 -2.72 8.05 4.19
N THR A 117 -2.88 8.38 2.93
CA THR A 117 -1.85 9.03 2.12
C THR A 117 -2.44 10.12 1.26
N VAL A 118 -1.77 11.26 1.22
CA VAL A 118 -2.13 12.38 0.35
C VAL A 118 -1.31 12.29 -0.92
N ALA A 119 -1.99 12.14 -2.05
CA ALA A 119 -1.29 12.11 -3.34
C ALA A 119 -0.63 13.45 -3.64
N GLY A 120 0.61 13.39 -4.08
CA GLY A 120 1.43 14.57 -4.33
C GLY A 120 2.85 14.17 -4.76
N PRO A 121 3.81 15.12 -4.69
CA PRO A 121 5.19 14.84 -5.12
C PRO A 121 5.85 13.66 -4.41
N ASP A 122 5.59 13.51 -3.11
CA ASP A 122 6.18 12.45 -2.29
C ASP A 122 5.40 11.13 -2.35
N ASN A 123 4.12 11.20 -2.70
CA ASN A 123 3.23 10.05 -2.81
C ASN A 123 2.52 10.07 -4.17
N PRO A 124 3.22 9.75 -5.25
CA PRO A 124 2.68 9.84 -6.60
C PRO A 124 1.61 8.78 -6.86
N ILE A 125 0.67 9.14 -7.74
CA ILE A 125 -0.21 8.21 -8.42
C ILE A 125 0.49 7.76 -9.70
N ARG A 126 0.50 6.47 -9.99
CA ARG A 126 0.96 5.92 -11.27
C ARG A 126 -0.04 4.91 -11.80
N VAL A 127 -0.09 4.77 -13.10
CA VAL A 127 -0.94 3.80 -13.78
C VAL A 127 -0.09 2.95 -14.70
N GLU A 128 -0.16 1.66 -14.52
CA GLU A 128 0.37 0.67 -15.46
C GLU A 128 -0.77 0.15 -16.34
N ILE A 129 -0.44 -0.30 -17.53
CA ILE A 129 -1.37 -1.02 -18.38
C ILE A 129 -1.03 -2.50 -18.31
N ASP A 130 -1.98 -3.31 -17.89
CA ASP A 130 -1.80 -4.76 -17.86
C ASP A 130 -1.54 -5.25 -19.30
N PRO A 131 -0.41 -5.92 -19.56
CA PRO A 131 -0.03 -6.30 -20.93
C PRO A 131 -0.94 -7.36 -21.55
N VAL A 132 -1.68 -8.09 -20.71
CA VAL A 132 -2.58 -9.15 -21.16
C VAL A 132 -4.01 -8.63 -21.36
N THR A 133 -4.56 -7.97 -20.33
CA THR A 133 -5.96 -7.51 -20.34
C THR A 133 -6.12 -6.12 -20.96
N GLN A 134 -5.02 -5.36 -21.11
CA GLN A 134 -5.01 -3.95 -21.52
C GLN A 134 -5.80 -3.02 -20.57
N GLU A 135 -6.11 -3.52 -19.36
CA GLU A 135 -6.80 -2.74 -18.34
C GLU A 135 -5.80 -1.88 -17.54
N PRO A 136 -6.21 -0.69 -17.10
CA PRO A 136 -5.38 0.14 -16.25
C PRO A 136 -5.25 -0.46 -14.85
N ALA A 137 -4.02 -0.42 -14.34
CA ALA A 137 -3.63 -0.83 -13.00
C ALA A 137 -3.11 0.39 -12.25
N PRO A 138 -3.97 1.12 -11.51
CA PRO A 138 -3.58 2.33 -10.80
C PRO A 138 -3.05 2.02 -9.41
N TYR A 139 -2.01 2.78 -9.02
CA TYR A 139 -1.35 2.68 -7.72
C TYR A 139 -1.11 4.07 -7.14
N VAL A 140 -1.07 4.15 -5.82
CA VAL A 140 -0.62 5.33 -5.08
C VAL A 140 0.47 4.92 -4.09
N HIS A 141 1.55 5.69 -4.01
CA HIS A 141 2.59 5.46 -3.01
C HIS A 141 2.05 5.81 -1.62
N VAL A 142 2.27 4.92 -0.66
CA VAL A 142 1.83 5.10 0.73
C VAL A 142 3.00 5.52 1.60
N ARG A 143 4.05 4.70 1.67
CA ARG A 143 5.27 5.00 2.43
C ARG A 143 6.43 4.09 2.04
N LYS A 144 7.64 4.61 2.03
CA LYS A 144 8.91 3.83 1.95
C LYS A 144 8.91 2.76 0.85
N GLY A 145 8.41 3.09 -0.33
CA GLY A 145 8.31 2.17 -1.47
C GLY A 145 7.15 1.19 -1.39
N LEU A 146 6.31 1.27 -0.38
CA LEU A 146 5.08 0.49 -0.28
C LEU A 146 3.94 1.26 -0.94
N GLU A 147 3.26 0.60 -1.86
CA GLU A 147 2.16 1.15 -2.64
C GLU A 147 0.82 0.50 -2.30
N ALA A 148 -0.25 1.22 -2.57
CA ALA A 148 -1.60 0.68 -2.59
C ALA A 148 -2.10 0.57 -4.03
N ARG A 149 -2.65 -0.59 -4.40
CA ARG A 149 -3.49 -0.69 -5.59
C ARG A 149 -4.75 0.12 -5.35
N ILE A 150 -5.10 1.01 -6.26
CA ILE A 150 -6.35 1.77 -6.17
C ILE A 150 -7.50 0.86 -6.59
N ALA A 151 -8.46 0.65 -5.69
CA ALA A 151 -9.61 -0.19 -5.93
C ALA A 151 -10.46 0.36 -7.09
N ARG A 152 -11.10 -0.52 -7.86
CA ARG A 152 -11.85 -0.16 -9.07
C ARG A 152 -12.89 0.95 -8.84
N PRO A 153 -13.71 0.93 -7.78
CA PRO A 153 -14.66 2.03 -7.52
C PRO A 153 -13.97 3.37 -7.28
N VAL A 154 -12.81 3.36 -6.61
CA VAL A 154 -12.02 4.58 -6.35
C VAL A 154 -11.37 5.07 -7.65
N PHE A 155 -10.92 4.17 -8.50
CA PHE A 155 -10.39 4.54 -9.82
C PHE A 155 -11.46 5.21 -10.70
N TYR A 156 -12.69 4.75 -10.66
CA TYR A 156 -13.80 5.42 -11.37
C TYR A 156 -14.04 6.84 -10.85
N GLN A 157 -13.93 7.06 -9.53
CA GLN A 157 -14.00 8.41 -8.96
C GLN A 157 -12.85 9.30 -9.46
N LEU A 158 -11.65 8.75 -9.61
CA LEU A 158 -10.53 9.48 -10.23
C LEU A 158 -10.82 9.87 -11.67
N VAL A 159 -11.36 8.95 -12.45
CA VAL A 159 -11.72 9.21 -13.85
C VAL A 159 -12.79 10.31 -13.96
N ASP A 160 -13.77 10.33 -13.06
CA ASP A 160 -14.79 11.38 -12.99
C ASP A 160 -14.22 12.78 -12.70
N LEU A 161 -13.08 12.86 -12.01
CA LEU A 161 -12.36 14.11 -11.73
C LEU A 161 -11.34 14.47 -12.81
N ALA A 162 -11.12 13.59 -13.78
CA ALA A 162 -10.04 13.76 -14.75
C ALA A 162 -10.32 14.86 -15.75
N GLU A 163 -9.28 15.59 -16.09
CA GLU A 163 -9.25 16.57 -17.17
C GLU A 163 -8.17 16.22 -18.20
N LEU A 164 -8.26 16.77 -19.40
CA LEU A 164 -7.25 16.57 -20.45
C LEU A 164 -6.08 17.53 -20.25
N ASP A 165 -4.87 17.01 -20.36
CA ASP A 165 -3.69 17.83 -20.50
C ASP A 165 -3.45 18.27 -21.97
N ALA A 166 -2.43 19.10 -22.19
CA ALA A 166 -2.08 19.62 -23.51
C ALA A 166 -1.71 18.53 -24.52
N ASP A 167 -1.28 17.35 -24.04
CA ASP A 167 -0.87 16.20 -24.87
C ASP A 167 -2.01 15.21 -25.11
N GLY A 168 -3.22 15.50 -24.59
CA GLY A 168 -4.42 14.67 -24.73
C GLY A 168 -4.48 13.47 -23.78
N PHE A 169 -3.77 13.53 -22.64
CA PHE A 169 -3.92 12.55 -21.59
C PHE A 169 -4.96 12.99 -20.56
N LEU A 170 -5.79 12.04 -20.15
CA LEU A 170 -6.62 12.21 -18.97
C LEU A 170 -5.76 12.12 -17.72
N GLY A 171 -5.97 13.02 -16.78
CA GLY A 171 -5.25 13.01 -15.52
C GLY A 171 -5.96 13.83 -14.45
N VAL A 172 -5.42 13.76 -13.24
CA VAL A 172 -5.96 14.44 -12.07
C VAL A 172 -4.89 15.26 -11.38
N TRP A 173 -5.29 16.38 -10.80
CA TRP A 173 -4.45 17.18 -9.93
C TRP A 173 -4.52 16.66 -8.49
N SER A 174 -3.39 16.61 -7.83
CA SER A 174 -3.32 16.49 -6.37
C SER A 174 -2.01 17.01 -5.83
N GLY A 175 -2.06 17.83 -4.78
CA GLY A 175 -0.87 18.39 -4.17
C GLY A 175 0.03 19.19 -5.12
N GLY A 176 -0.55 19.86 -6.09
CA GLY A 176 0.16 20.65 -7.10
C GLY A 176 0.80 19.85 -8.24
N VAL A 177 0.55 18.55 -8.32
CA VAL A 177 1.06 17.64 -9.36
C VAL A 177 -0.10 17.10 -10.20
N PHE A 178 0.10 17.06 -11.52
CA PHE A 178 -0.83 16.42 -12.45
C PHE A 178 -0.40 14.97 -12.70
N PHE A 179 -1.26 14.02 -12.34
CA PHE A 179 -1.02 12.60 -12.53
C PHE A 179 -1.81 12.08 -13.71
N ARG A 180 -1.12 11.60 -14.75
CA ARG A 180 -1.75 10.99 -15.92
C ARG A 180 -2.35 9.63 -15.59
N LEU A 181 -3.59 9.41 -15.97
CA LEU A 181 -4.32 8.15 -15.78
C LEU A 181 -4.33 7.29 -17.05
N GLY A 182 -4.26 7.92 -18.23
CA GLY A 182 -4.30 7.25 -19.51
C GLY A 182 -4.80 8.17 -20.63
N ARG A 183 -5.04 7.59 -21.78
CA ARG A 183 -5.69 8.29 -22.90
C ARG A 183 -7.19 7.98 -22.92
N PRO A 184 -8.03 8.93 -23.33
CA PRO A 184 -9.43 8.63 -23.57
C PRO A 184 -9.56 7.56 -24.67
N ALA A 185 -10.56 6.69 -24.54
CA ALA A 185 -10.88 5.66 -25.53
C ALA A 185 -11.41 6.28 -26.83
#